data_583dfc16c3973cf8a60892cdc1afc830
#
_entry.id   583dfc16c3973cf8a60892cdc1afc830
#
_cell.length_a   1.000
_cell.length_b   1.000
_cell.length_c   1.000
_cell.angle_alpha   90.00
_cell.angle_beta   90.00
_cell.angle_gamma   90.00
#
_symmetry.space_group_name_H-M   'P 1'
#
loop_
_entity.id
_entity.type
_entity.pdbx_description
1 polymer ?
#
loop_
_entity_poly.entity_id
_entity_poly.type
_entity_poly.pdbx_seq_one_letter_code
_entity_poly.pdbx_strand_id
1 'polypeptide(L)'
;NYGRAEKDGTYSESTKYGAIGVIIHEVGHNFFPMIVNSDERQYWWMDEGLNTFCQFLTEQEFDNNYPSRRGPAHLITDYMKLPKDLLEPIMTKGDNVANVGSNAYAKAATGLNILRETIMGRELFDYAFGEYAKRWAFKHPTPADLFRTLEDASAVDLDWFWRGWFYNTD
;
A
#
# COMPACT_ATOMS: atom_id res chain seq x y z
N ASN A 1 -15.51 -11.61 9.81
CA ASN A 1 -16.68 -10.94 10.40
C ASN A 1 -16.57 -9.42 10.31
N TYR A 2 -16.48 -8.93 9.11
CA TYR A 2 -16.45 -7.50 8.86
C TYR A 2 -17.89 -6.99 8.68
N GLY A 3 -18.38 -6.27 9.67
CA GLY A 3 -19.65 -5.61 9.55
C GLY A 3 -20.87 -6.51 9.77
N ARG A 4 -21.03 -7.02 10.98
CA ARG A 4 -22.32 -7.60 11.35
C ARG A 4 -23.38 -6.51 11.41
N ALA A 5 -24.49 -6.76 10.75
CA ALA A 5 -25.70 -6.01 11.00
C ALA A 5 -26.13 -6.19 12.48
N GLU A 6 -26.78 -5.20 13.01
CA GLU A 6 -27.45 -5.29 14.31
C GLU A 6 -28.55 -6.38 14.26
N LYS A 7 -29.08 -6.75 15.43
CA LYS A 7 -30.10 -7.81 15.52
C LYS A 7 -31.35 -7.52 14.70
N ASP A 8 -31.67 -6.28 14.45
CA ASP A 8 -32.80 -5.81 13.62
C ASP A 8 -32.48 -5.70 12.14
N GLY A 9 -31.24 -6.08 11.72
CA GLY A 9 -30.78 -6.01 10.34
C GLY A 9 -30.22 -4.66 9.92
N THR A 10 -30.17 -3.68 10.81
CA THR A 10 -29.54 -2.37 10.54
C THR A 10 -28.01 -2.46 10.69
N TYR A 11 -27.30 -1.49 10.16
CA TYR A 11 -25.84 -1.36 10.31
C TYR A 11 -25.44 0.13 10.31
N SER A 12 -24.35 0.41 11.01
CA SER A 12 -23.76 1.75 11.04
C SER A 12 -23.00 2.07 9.74
N GLU A 13 -22.80 3.36 9.46
CA GLU A 13 -21.93 3.79 8.34
C GLU A 13 -20.50 3.22 8.48
N SER A 14 -19.96 3.21 9.68
CA SER A 14 -18.64 2.61 9.94
C SER A 14 -18.61 1.12 9.58
N THR A 15 -19.68 0.38 9.87
CA THR A 15 -19.84 -1.02 9.46
C THR A 15 -19.90 -1.15 7.94
N LYS A 16 -20.69 -0.30 7.28
CA LYS A 16 -20.82 -0.27 5.82
C LYS A 16 -19.48 -0.03 5.14
N TYR A 17 -18.82 1.07 5.45
CA TYR A 17 -17.53 1.42 4.84
C TYR A 17 -16.43 0.42 5.20
N GLY A 18 -16.43 -0.11 6.43
CA GLY A 18 -15.51 -1.17 6.81
C GLY A 18 -15.66 -2.43 5.96
N ALA A 19 -16.90 -2.86 5.70
CA ALA A 19 -17.17 -4.02 4.84
C ALA A 19 -16.79 -3.76 3.37
N ILE A 20 -17.12 -2.58 2.85
CA ILE A 20 -16.74 -2.17 1.48
C ILE A 20 -15.23 -2.16 1.32
N GLY A 21 -14.50 -1.55 2.28
CA GLY A 21 -13.03 -1.51 2.22
C GLY A 21 -12.39 -2.89 2.20
N VAL A 22 -12.91 -3.84 2.97
CA VAL A 22 -12.44 -5.23 2.91
C VAL A 22 -12.73 -5.87 1.56
N ILE A 23 -13.94 -5.70 1.02
CA ILE A 23 -14.27 -6.25 -0.30
C ILE A 23 -13.33 -5.69 -1.37
N ILE A 24 -13.08 -4.39 -1.37
CA ILE A 24 -12.13 -3.75 -2.31
C ILE A 24 -10.74 -4.36 -2.14
N HIS A 25 -10.27 -4.52 -0.90
CA HIS A 25 -8.96 -5.09 -0.60
C HIS A 25 -8.83 -6.53 -1.11
N GLU A 26 -9.75 -7.41 -0.73
CA GLU A 26 -9.71 -8.82 -1.11
C GLU A 26 -9.87 -9.02 -2.64
N VAL A 27 -10.68 -8.22 -3.31
CA VAL A 27 -10.78 -8.22 -4.78
C VAL A 27 -9.48 -7.73 -5.40
N GLY A 28 -8.82 -6.73 -4.80
CA GLY A 28 -7.55 -6.19 -5.24
C GLY A 28 -6.43 -7.23 -5.28
N HIS A 29 -6.44 -8.20 -4.36
CA HIS A 29 -5.48 -9.30 -4.34
C HIS A 29 -5.49 -10.16 -5.61
N ASN A 30 -6.53 -10.14 -6.42
CA ASN A 30 -6.48 -10.74 -7.76
C ASN A 30 -5.40 -10.10 -8.65
N PHE A 31 -5.02 -8.86 -8.37
CA PHE A 31 -3.96 -8.14 -9.09
C PHE A 31 -2.60 -8.30 -8.38
N PHE A 32 -2.54 -7.91 -7.11
CA PHE A 32 -1.38 -8.00 -6.23
C PHE A 32 -1.74 -8.88 -5.02
N PRO A 33 -1.23 -10.12 -4.90
CA PRO A 33 -0.10 -10.70 -5.62
C PRO A 33 -0.48 -11.72 -6.71
N MET A 34 -1.74 -11.85 -7.15
CA MET A 34 -2.10 -12.97 -8.03
C MET A 34 -1.61 -12.79 -9.48
N ILE A 35 -1.83 -11.64 -10.10
CA ILE A 35 -1.35 -11.37 -11.47
C ILE A 35 0.11 -10.91 -11.45
N VAL A 36 0.45 -9.95 -10.58
CA VAL A 36 1.84 -9.54 -10.32
C VAL A 36 2.24 -10.12 -8.99
N ASN A 37 2.98 -11.21 -9.01
CA ASN A 37 3.31 -11.97 -7.80
C ASN A 37 4.38 -11.28 -6.94
N SER A 38 4.60 -11.81 -5.76
CA SER A 38 5.66 -11.38 -4.83
C SER A 38 6.09 -12.53 -3.93
N ASP A 39 7.29 -12.46 -3.37
CA ASP A 39 7.71 -13.34 -2.27
C ASP A 39 7.15 -12.77 -0.95
N GLU A 40 5.95 -13.16 -0.59
CA GLU A 40 5.23 -12.69 0.60
C GLU A 40 6.01 -12.94 1.90
N ARG A 41 6.70 -14.07 2.00
CA ARG A 41 7.49 -14.40 3.21
C ARG A 41 8.66 -13.47 3.43
N GLN A 42 9.19 -12.89 2.36
CA GLN A 42 10.28 -11.93 2.42
C GLN A 42 9.75 -10.50 2.47
N TYR A 43 8.72 -10.19 1.66
CA TYR A 43 8.28 -8.81 1.40
C TYR A 43 6.76 -8.69 1.49
N TRP A 44 6.17 -8.81 2.68
CA TRP A 44 4.73 -8.66 2.87
C TRP A 44 4.17 -7.37 2.29
N TRP A 45 4.95 -6.31 2.29
CA TRP A 45 4.52 -5.04 1.74
C TRP A 45 4.31 -5.03 0.22
N MET A 46 4.95 -5.92 -0.53
CA MET A 46 4.70 -6.05 -1.97
C MET A 46 3.36 -6.70 -2.29
N ASP A 47 2.86 -7.48 -1.39
CA ASP A 47 1.51 -8.02 -1.40
C ASP A 47 0.55 -6.95 -0.82
N GLU A 48 0.59 -6.78 0.47
CA GLU A 48 -0.39 -6.02 1.23
C GLU A 48 -0.28 -4.51 1.02
N GLY A 49 0.93 -3.99 0.86
CA GLY A 49 1.17 -2.56 0.69
C GLY A 49 0.76 -2.04 -0.69
N LEU A 50 1.11 -2.77 -1.77
CA LEU A 50 0.68 -2.42 -3.12
C LEU A 50 -0.84 -2.51 -3.23
N ASN A 51 -1.44 -3.57 -2.66
CA ASN A 51 -2.87 -3.75 -2.65
C ASN A 51 -3.59 -2.68 -1.82
N THR A 52 -3.06 -2.31 -0.65
CA THR A 52 -3.61 -1.22 0.18
C THR A 52 -3.56 0.14 -0.53
N PHE A 53 -2.50 0.41 -1.30
CA PHE A 53 -2.44 1.61 -2.14
C PHE A 53 -3.55 1.62 -3.20
N CYS A 54 -3.74 0.52 -3.92
CA CYS A 54 -4.83 0.39 -4.89
C CYS A 54 -6.21 0.46 -4.22
N GLN A 55 -6.36 -0.14 -3.05
CA GLN A 55 -7.57 -0.03 -2.24
C GLN A 55 -7.92 1.44 -1.96
N PHE A 56 -6.96 2.23 -1.47
CA PHE A 56 -7.17 3.64 -1.19
C PHE A 56 -7.69 4.40 -2.42
N LEU A 57 -7.07 4.20 -3.58
CA LEU A 57 -7.53 4.85 -4.82
C LEU A 57 -8.96 4.42 -5.18
N THR A 58 -9.27 3.14 -5.07
CA THR A 58 -10.59 2.59 -5.36
C THR A 58 -11.65 3.09 -4.36
N GLU A 59 -11.30 3.24 -3.09
CA GLU A 59 -12.17 3.84 -2.07
C GLU A 59 -12.56 5.27 -2.44
N GLN A 60 -11.60 6.08 -2.94
CA GLN A 60 -11.86 7.46 -3.38
C GLN A 60 -12.69 7.53 -4.66
N GLU A 61 -12.57 6.57 -5.57
CA GLU A 61 -13.43 6.44 -6.75
C GLU A 61 -14.86 6.02 -6.37
N PHE A 62 -15.01 5.16 -5.35
CA PHE A 62 -16.31 4.74 -4.85
C PHE A 62 -17.08 5.88 -4.16
N ASP A 63 -16.39 6.67 -3.34
CA ASP A 63 -16.95 7.81 -2.63
C ASP A 63 -15.82 8.81 -2.33
N ASN A 64 -15.92 10.03 -2.86
CA ASN A 64 -14.92 11.08 -2.65
C ASN A 64 -14.69 11.43 -1.16
N ASN A 65 -15.65 11.12 -0.29
CA ASN A 65 -15.57 11.31 1.15
C ASN A 65 -15.37 9.98 1.91
N TYR A 66 -14.91 8.94 1.23
CA TYR A 66 -14.68 7.64 1.87
C TYR A 66 -13.78 7.79 3.11
N PRO A 67 -14.17 7.26 4.28
CA PRO A 67 -13.38 7.37 5.49
C PRO A 67 -12.21 6.39 5.50
N SER A 68 -11.29 6.56 4.54
CA SER A 68 -10.12 5.70 4.37
C SER A 68 -9.25 5.68 5.63
N ARG A 69 -8.80 4.50 6.00
CA ARG A 69 -7.96 4.28 7.20
C ARG A 69 -6.47 4.27 6.89
N ARG A 70 -6.09 4.16 5.61
CA ARG A 70 -4.72 4.05 5.11
C ARG A 70 -4.59 4.83 3.81
N GLY A 71 -3.37 5.20 3.43
CA GLY A 71 -3.09 5.94 2.21
C GLY A 71 -2.67 7.39 2.46
N PRO A 72 -3.52 8.27 2.99
CA PRO A 72 -3.14 9.64 3.32
C PRO A 72 -2.01 9.73 4.34
N ALA A 73 -1.05 10.64 4.11
CA ALA A 73 0.15 10.76 4.92
C ALA A 73 -0.12 11.07 6.41
N HIS A 74 -1.17 11.84 6.71
CA HIS A 74 -1.51 12.18 8.09
C HIS A 74 -1.93 10.95 8.93
N LEU A 75 -2.41 9.88 8.31
CA LEU A 75 -2.87 8.69 9.03
C LEU A 75 -1.74 7.78 9.52
N ILE A 76 -0.52 7.91 8.97
CA ILE A 76 0.64 7.11 9.42
C ILE A 76 1.48 7.81 10.50
N THR A 77 1.20 9.07 10.80
CA THR A 77 2.04 9.90 11.67
C THR A 77 2.17 9.36 13.09
N ASP A 78 1.12 8.75 13.64
CA ASP A 78 1.17 8.21 15.00
C ASP A 78 2.08 6.98 15.08
N TYR A 79 2.06 6.13 14.05
CA TYR A 79 3.03 5.04 13.94
C TYR A 79 4.47 5.58 13.83
N MET A 80 4.71 6.56 12.97
CA MET A 80 6.05 7.12 12.74
C MET A 80 6.63 7.88 13.95
N LYS A 81 5.80 8.28 14.91
CA LYS A 81 6.23 8.90 16.18
C LYS A 81 6.56 7.91 17.28
N LEU A 82 6.38 6.63 17.06
CA LEU A 82 6.76 5.62 18.05
C LEU A 82 8.27 5.68 18.36
N PRO A 83 8.69 5.22 19.54
CA PRO A 83 10.10 5.02 19.84
C PRO A 83 10.81 4.17 18.76
N LYS A 84 12.06 4.51 18.44
CA LYS A 84 12.81 3.87 17.34
C LYS A 84 12.93 2.34 17.46
N ASP A 85 12.97 1.83 18.68
CA ASP A 85 13.00 0.39 18.97
C ASP A 85 11.68 -0.34 18.66
N LEU A 86 10.60 0.40 18.43
CA LEU A 86 9.30 -0.11 18.01
C LEU A 86 9.02 0.12 16.52
N LEU A 87 9.95 0.73 15.80
CA LEU A 87 9.86 0.98 14.37
C LEU A 87 10.73 0.00 13.60
N GLU A 88 10.24 -0.41 12.45
CA GLU A 88 10.95 -1.32 11.55
C GLU A 88 10.93 -0.76 10.13
N PRO A 89 12.02 -0.93 9.36
CA PRO A 89 11.99 -0.67 7.91
C PRO A 89 10.89 -1.47 7.22
N ILE A 90 10.29 -0.93 6.18
CA ILE A 90 9.32 -1.67 5.34
C ILE A 90 9.97 -2.94 4.75
N MET A 91 11.28 -2.87 4.47
CA MET A 91 12.07 -3.99 3.94
C MET A 91 12.39 -5.09 4.97
N THR A 92 11.91 -4.99 6.19
CA THR A 92 12.04 -6.06 7.19
C THR A 92 11.35 -7.33 6.67
N LYS A 93 12.02 -8.47 6.82
CA LYS A 93 11.46 -9.77 6.41
C LYS A 93 10.12 -10.03 7.10
N GLY A 94 9.15 -10.53 6.35
CA GLY A 94 7.78 -10.70 6.81
C GLY A 94 7.62 -11.42 8.14
N ASP A 95 8.36 -12.51 8.35
CA ASP A 95 8.34 -13.27 9.61
C ASP A 95 8.84 -12.48 10.84
N ASN A 96 9.52 -11.35 10.64
CA ASN A 96 10.12 -10.53 11.69
C ASN A 96 9.39 -9.20 11.91
N VAL A 97 8.37 -8.88 11.12
CA VAL A 97 7.62 -7.63 11.28
C VAL A 97 6.67 -7.73 12.47
N ALA A 98 6.88 -6.88 13.48
CA ALA A 98 6.04 -6.87 14.68
C ALA A 98 4.72 -6.11 14.44
N ASN A 99 4.76 -4.95 13.78
CA ASN A 99 3.57 -4.13 13.52
C ASN A 99 3.18 -4.18 12.03
N VAL A 100 2.70 -5.33 11.60
CA VAL A 100 2.37 -5.62 10.20
C VAL A 100 1.40 -4.60 9.60
N GLY A 101 0.31 -4.30 10.32
CA GLY A 101 -0.73 -3.39 9.82
C GLY A 101 -0.23 -1.97 9.54
N SER A 102 0.70 -1.45 10.34
CA SER A 102 1.28 -0.14 10.13
C SER A 102 2.49 -0.17 9.19
N ASN A 103 3.32 -1.19 9.27
CA ASN A 103 4.52 -1.32 8.47
C ASN A 103 4.21 -1.75 7.02
N ALA A 104 3.73 -2.98 6.84
CA ALA A 104 3.56 -3.58 5.53
C ALA A 104 2.37 -3.01 4.75
N TYR A 105 1.28 -2.68 5.43
CA TYR A 105 0.09 -2.09 4.81
C TYR A 105 0.19 -0.57 4.71
N ALA A 106 0.10 0.12 5.87
CA ALA A 106 -0.13 1.55 5.89
C ALA A 106 1.09 2.36 5.44
N LYS A 107 2.29 2.10 5.99
CA LYS A 107 3.50 2.88 5.63
C LYS A 107 3.89 2.67 4.18
N ALA A 108 3.78 1.45 3.67
CA ALA A 108 4.07 1.15 2.27
C ALA A 108 3.07 1.86 1.32
N ALA A 109 1.76 1.75 1.57
CA ALA A 109 0.73 2.43 0.79
C ALA A 109 0.88 3.96 0.85
N THR A 110 1.21 4.51 2.03
CA THR A 110 1.46 5.94 2.20
C THR A 110 2.67 6.40 1.37
N GLY A 111 3.75 5.62 1.32
CA GLY A 111 4.91 5.93 0.50
C GLY A 111 4.56 6.05 -0.99
N LEU A 112 3.80 5.10 -1.51
CA LEU A 112 3.33 5.15 -2.90
C LEU A 112 2.40 6.35 -3.15
N ASN A 113 1.54 6.67 -2.19
CA ASN A 113 0.68 7.84 -2.28
C ASN A 113 1.47 9.16 -2.27
N ILE A 114 2.53 9.27 -1.47
CA ILE A 114 3.45 10.43 -1.47
C ILE A 114 4.15 10.56 -2.83
N LEU A 115 4.62 9.46 -3.41
CA LEU A 115 5.20 9.47 -4.75
C LEU A 115 4.20 10.01 -5.77
N ARG A 116 2.97 9.50 -5.73
CA ARG A 116 1.90 9.87 -6.64
C ARG A 116 1.45 11.33 -6.49
N GLU A 117 1.21 11.78 -5.26
CA GLU A 117 0.59 13.09 -5.02
C GLU A 117 1.61 14.25 -4.94
N THR A 118 2.85 13.97 -4.54
CA THR A 118 3.79 15.02 -4.16
C THR A 118 5.08 15.01 -4.99
N ILE A 119 5.68 13.85 -5.22
CA ILE A 119 7.03 13.75 -5.79
C ILE A 119 6.98 13.69 -7.33
N MET A 120 6.21 12.77 -7.86
CA MET A 120 6.13 12.53 -9.31
C MET A 120 4.94 13.24 -9.97
N GLY A 121 3.86 13.43 -9.21
CA GLY A 121 2.56 13.80 -9.75
C GLY A 121 1.77 12.58 -10.27
N ARG A 122 0.44 12.70 -10.26
CA ARG A 122 -0.48 11.58 -10.56
C ARG A 122 -0.24 10.96 -11.93
N GLU A 123 -0.14 11.78 -12.94
CA GLU A 123 -0.06 11.33 -14.33
C GLU A 123 1.20 10.49 -14.58
N LEU A 124 2.36 10.97 -14.12
CA LEU A 124 3.63 10.28 -14.29
C LEU A 124 3.73 9.03 -13.44
N PHE A 125 3.28 9.10 -12.18
CA PHE A 125 3.26 7.94 -11.30
C PHE A 125 2.33 6.85 -11.84
N ASP A 126 1.10 7.21 -12.22
CA ASP A 126 0.11 6.25 -12.72
C ASP A 126 0.60 5.56 -14.01
N TYR A 127 1.29 6.30 -14.88
CA TYR A 127 1.97 5.72 -16.04
C TYR A 127 3.04 4.71 -15.64
N ALA A 128 3.97 5.10 -14.77
CA ALA A 128 5.08 4.24 -14.35
C ALA A 128 4.61 3.00 -13.59
N PHE A 129 3.62 3.14 -12.72
CA PHE A 129 3.02 2.04 -11.97
C PHE A 129 2.24 1.09 -12.90
N GLY A 130 1.57 1.63 -13.92
CA GLY A 130 0.94 0.85 -14.98
C GLY A 130 1.96 0.04 -15.80
N GLU A 131 3.13 0.61 -16.10
CA GLU A 131 4.23 -0.11 -16.77
C GLU A 131 4.81 -1.20 -15.89
N TYR A 132 4.91 -1.00 -14.57
CA TYR A 132 5.26 -2.05 -13.63
C TYR A 132 4.26 -3.22 -13.70
N ALA A 133 2.96 -2.95 -13.59
CA ALA A 133 1.93 -3.98 -13.65
C ALA A 133 1.99 -4.77 -14.96
N LYS A 134 2.15 -4.11 -16.11
CA LYS A 134 2.25 -4.76 -17.44
C LYS A 134 3.52 -5.59 -17.58
N ARG A 135 4.68 -5.03 -17.20
CA ARG A 135 5.99 -5.68 -17.34
C ARG A 135 6.09 -6.95 -16.50
N TRP A 136 5.49 -6.93 -15.33
CA TRP A 136 5.62 -7.98 -14.34
C TRP A 136 4.39 -8.89 -14.21
N ALA A 137 3.36 -8.69 -15.04
CA ALA A 137 2.22 -9.60 -15.11
C ALA A 137 2.67 -11.05 -15.33
N PHE A 138 2.15 -11.95 -14.49
CA PHE A 138 2.47 -13.39 -14.46
C PHE A 138 3.95 -13.72 -14.17
N LYS A 139 4.64 -12.82 -13.48
CA LYS A 139 6.03 -12.95 -13.04
C LYS A 139 6.14 -12.68 -11.54
N HIS A 140 7.36 -12.82 -11.01
CA HIS A 140 7.69 -12.71 -9.59
C HIS A 140 8.71 -11.58 -9.35
N PRO A 141 8.32 -10.31 -9.43
CA PRO A 141 9.24 -9.21 -9.19
C PRO A 141 9.69 -9.14 -7.73
N THR A 142 10.89 -8.63 -7.55
CA THR A 142 11.44 -8.23 -6.26
C THR A 142 11.19 -6.74 -6.00
N PRO A 143 11.42 -6.23 -4.76
CA PRO A 143 11.41 -4.78 -4.51
C PRO A 143 12.28 -3.98 -5.47
N ALA A 144 13.48 -4.48 -5.78
CA ALA A 144 14.39 -3.82 -6.72
C ALA A 144 13.80 -3.71 -8.14
N ASP A 145 13.00 -4.68 -8.56
CA ASP A 145 12.34 -4.66 -9.87
C ASP A 145 11.22 -3.62 -9.91
N LEU A 146 10.47 -3.45 -8.81
CA LEU A 146 9.50 -2.36 -8.69
C LEU A 146 10.20 -0.99 -8.76
N PHE A 147 11.21 -0.78 -7.92
CA PHE A 147 11.92 0.50 -7.83
C PHE A 147 12.53 0.90 -9.18
N ARG A 148 13.28 0.00 -9.80
CA ARG A 148 13.87 0.23 -11.13
C ARG A 148 12.82 0.47 -12.21
N THR A 149 11.71 -0.27 -12.18
CA THR A 149 10.67 -0.07 -13.19
C THR A 149 10.03 1.31 -13.08
N LEU A 150 9.78 1.79 -11.85
CA LEU A 150 9.25 3.13 -11.64
C LEU A 150 10.24 4.21 -12.11
N GLU A 151 11.53 4.06 -11.80
CA GLU A 151 12.58 4.98 -12.22
C GLU A 151 12.79 4.96 -13.74
N ASP A 152 12.90 3.77 -14.34
CA ASP A 152 13.05 3.61 -15.79
C ASP A 152 11.89 4.23 -16.57
N ALA A 153 10.66 3.99 -16.13
CA ALA A 153 9.48 4.47 -16.82
C ALA A 153 9.25 5.97 -16.65
N SER A 154 9.62 6.52 -15.50
CA SER A 154 9.42 7.94 -15.18
C SER A 154 10.62 8.83 -15.51
N ALA A 155 11.81 8.25 -15.67
CA ALA A 155 13.09 8.96 -15.72
C ALA A 155 13.36 9.84 -14.49
N VAL A 156 12.79 9.50 -13.34
CA VAL A 156 13.00 10.21 -12.06
C VAL A 156 13.93 9.39 -11.19
N ASP A 157 14.96 10.00 -10.63
CA ASP A 157 15.83 9.39 -9.62
C ASP A 157 15.11 9.37 -8.26
N LEU A 158 14.77 8.17 -7.77
CA LEU A 158 14.06 7.94 -6.52
C LEU A 158 14.90 7.19 -5.48
N ASP A 159 16.19 6.96 -5.73
CA ASP A 159 17.07 6.26 -4.79
C ASP A 159 17.02 6.82 -3.38
N TRP A 160 17.00 8.14 -3.25
CA TRP A 160 16.91 8.84 -1.97
C TRP A 160 15.60 8.51 -1.23
N PHE A 161 14.49 8.40 -1.96
CA PHE A 161 13.18 8.08 -1.40
C PHE A 161 13.12 6.63 -0.94
N TRP A 162 13.57 5.70 -1.78
CA TRP A 162 13.60 4.28 -1.40
C TRP A 162 14.43 4.06 -0.14
N ARG A 163 15.63 4.63 -0.08
CA ARG A 163 16.50 4.54 1.11
C ARG A 163 15.83 5.08 2.37
N GLY A 164 15.25 6.27 2.32
CA GLY A 164 14.63 6.91 3.46
C GLY A 164 13.33 6.22 3.89
N TRP A 165 12.47 5.90 2.95
CA TRP A 165 11.13 5.42 3.28
C TRP A 165 11.04 3.91 3.50
N PHE A 166 11.72 3.10 2.67
CA PHE A 166 11.60 1.64 2.68
C PHE A 166 12.70 0.95 3.49
N TYR A 167 13.93 1.46 3.45
CA TYR A 167 15.07 0.82 4.10
C TYR A 167 15.41 1.38 5.47
N ASN A 168 14.80 2.49 5.87
CA ASN A 168 15.14 3.20 7.09
C ASN A 168 13.93 3.54 7.96
N THR A 169 14.19 3.92 9.21
CA THR A 169 13.20 4.42 10.19
C THR A 169 13.55 5.81 10.72
N ASP A 170 14.58 6.45 10.16
CA ASP A 170 15.03 7.80 10.55
C ASP A 170 14.17 8.90 9.92
#